data_a7cda0bc990f5fb20f7b0289bf0d8062
#
_entry.id   a7cda0bc990f5fb20f7b0289bf0d8062
#
_cell.length_a   1.000
_cell.length_b   1.000
_cell.length_c   1.000
_cell.angle_alpha   90.00
_cell.angle_beta   90.00
_cell.angle_gamma   90.00
#
_symmetry.space_group_name_H-M   'P 1'
#
loop_
_entity.id
_entity.type
_entity.pdbx_description
1 polymer ?
#
loop_
_entity_poly.entity_id
_entity_poly.type
_entity_poly.pdbx_seq_one_letter_code
_entity_poly.pdbx_strand_id
1 'polypeptide(L)'
;TPEQTATSPTATSPTATSPTETATPSSTTATTSPAPPPSTTTTSTTTTTPTTTTTAPTTTTTLEPPVEPAMVVANLAFDDLARANPAVTMTVVRDGRRVLSRASGATIDGTDATSDSPMVVASVSKLLTALMIARLAESGALDVDTPVPWATMGIPTHPDWAGVTVRELLDHTSGMPVARSSWFDGGIECIEFLPLLLDRPPTDTRGRWTYSNGNYCALGLLVGHLTWLPLDEAAQSILFDPIGALGVHLTTDGQLPTDVGYRLGVERLSRLGGAGTFIVSTDDVADLLASATPADLEVLRFPGVLIDQYGWGHTGSVDGAVACAWVLEGGRTVVAATVAGESPITGGGVCDRVVPAVAGDLGVNLGKPDRSPP
;
A
#
# COMPACT_ATOMS: atom_id res chain seq x y z
N THR A 1 -22.55 50.04 -32.29
CA THR A 1 -23.90 50.41 -31.86
C THR A 1 -24.88 49.28 -31.81
N PRO A 2 -25.70 49.04 -30.77
CA PRO A 2 -25.58 49.45 -29.39
C PRO A 2 -25.45 48.28 -28.40
N GLU A 3 -25.01 48.63 -27.21
CA GLU A 3 -24.98 47.88 -25.96
C GLU A 3 -26.37 47.35 -25.55
N GLN A 4 -26.44 46.10 -25.10
CA GLN A 4 -27.56 45.59 -24.29
C GLN A 4 -27.02 45.10 -22.94
N THR A 5 -27.35 45.87 -21.91
CA THR A 5 -27.23 45.60 -20.49
C THR A 5 -28.23 44.51 -20.09
N ALA A 6 -27.78 43.37 -19.59
CA ALA A 6 -28.63 42.34 -18.98
C ALA A 6 -28.51 42.43 -17.45
N THR A 7 -29.62 42.71 -16.79
CA THR A 7 -29.83 42.76 -15.35
C THR A 7 -30.02 41.33 -14.81
N SER A 8 -29.25 40.97 -13.76
CA SER A 8 -29.43 39.74 -12.99
C SER A 8 -30.63 39.81 -12.04
N PRO A 9 -31.41 38.74 -11.87
CA PRO A 9 -32.41 38.67 -10.81
C PRO A 9 -31.80 38.13 -9.50
N THR A 10 -32.13 38.82 -8.43
CA THR A 10 -31.82 38.47 -7.04
C THR A 10 -32.68 37.30 -6.62
N ALA A 11 -32.05 36.18 -6.20
CA ALA A 11 -32.73 35.05 -5.60
C ALA A 11 -32.80 35.19 -4.09
N THR A 12 -34.02 35.21 -3.56
CA THR A 12 -34.34 35.15 -2.11
C THR A 12 -34.32 33.72 -1.63
N SER A 13 -33.53 33.45 -0.58
CA SER A 13 -33.48 32.16 0.15
C SER A 13 -34.71 31.98 1.04
N PRO A 14 -35.31 30.79 1.12
CA PRO A 14 -36.27 30.45 2.16
C PRO A 14 -35.60 29.93 3.40
N THR A 15 -36.02 30.47 4.55
CA THR A 15 -35.65 30.06 5.89
C THR A 15 -36.28 28.71 6.21
N ALA A 16 -35.49 27.70 6.51
CA ALA A 16 -35.94 26.41 7.00
C ALA A 16 -36.01 26.39 8.54
N THR A 17 -37.20 26.14 9.06
CA THR A 17 -37.50 25.91 10.48
C THR A 17 -37.24 24.43 10.82
N SER A 18 -36.38 24.16 11.79
CA SER A 18 -36.15 22.82 12.38
C SER A 18 -37.29 22.40 13.30
N PRO A 19 -37.74 21.14 13.27
CA PRO A 19 -38.57 20.58 14.34
C PRO A 19 -37.70 20.02 15.45
N THR A 20 -38.06 20.37 16.67
CA THR A 20 -37.49 19.86 17.93
C THR A 20 -38.03 18.46 18.16
N GLU A 21 -37.19 17.44 18.17
CA GLU A 21 -37.56 16.09 18.52
C GLU A 21 -37.14 15.77 19.97
N THR A 22 -38.14 15.39 20.77
CA THR A 22 -38.03 15.08 22.21
C THR A 22 -37.51 13.66 22.37
N ALA A 23 -36.34 13.46 22.93
CA ALA A 23 -35.75 12.16 23.22
C ALA A 23 -36.37 11.55 24.51
N THR A 24 -36.91 10.35 24.39
CA THR A 24 -37.35 9.48 25.50
C THR A 24 -36.17 8.54 25.86
N PRO A 25 -35.82 8.35 27.13
CA PRO A 25 -34.70 7.47 27.50
C PRO A 25 -35.14 6.00 27.47
N SER A 26 -34.50 5.18 26.68
CA SER A 26 -34.61 3.69 26.72
C SER A 26 -33.64 3.14 27.76
N SER A 27 -34.19 2.40 28.71
CA SER A 27 -33.44 1.64 29.71
C SER A 27 -32.90 0.36 29.11
N THR A 28 -31.59 0.20 29.03
CA THR A 28 -30.90 -1.04 28.67
C THR A 28 -30.62 -1.86 29.92
N THR A 29 -31.24 -3.01 30.00
CA THR A 29 -30.97 -4.03 31.03
C THR A 29 -29.68 -4.77 30.65
N ALA A 30 -28.65 -4.67 31.48
CA ALA A 30 -27.42 -5.42 31.30
C ALA A 30 -27.64 -6.91 31.67
N THR A 31 -27.42 -7.79 30.71
CA THR A 31 -27.39 -9.24 30.93
C THR A 31 -25.96 -9.63 31.31
N THR A 32 -25.76 -10.04 32.55
CA THR A 32 -24.51 -10.58 33.06
C THR A 32 -24.30 -12.01 32.59
N SER A 33 -23.21 -12.26 31.86
CA SER A 33 -22.74 -13.60 31.48
C SER A 33 -22.05 -14.28 32.67
N PRO A 34 -22.27 -15.57 32.92
CA PRO A 34 -21.67 -16.30 34.05
C PRO A 34 -20.18 -16.61 33.79
N ALA A 35 -19.39 -16.49 34.85
CA ALA A 35 -17.97 -16.80 34.86
C ALA A 35 -17.67 -18.30 34.68
N PRO A 36 -16.55 -18.69 34.05
CA PRO A 36 -16.13 -20.08 33.93
C PRO A 36 -15.68 -20.69 35.27
N PRO A 37 -15.80 -22.02 35.45
CA PRO A 37 -15.44 -22.70 36.70
C PRO A 37 -13.92 -22.79 36.85
N PRO A 38 -13.38 -22.90 38.09
CA PRO A 38 -11.97 -22.97 38.37
C PRO A 38 -11.34 -24.29 37.94
N SER A 39 -10.21 -24.23 37.25
CA SER A 39 -9.38 -25.38 36.88
C SER A 39 -8.69 -25.98 38.09
N THR A 40 -8.97 -27.25 38.36
CA THR A 40 -8.26 -28.04 39.38
C THR A 40 -6.88 -28.48 38.85
N THR A 41 -5.84 -27.94 39.45
CA THR A 41 -4.46 -28.38 39.19
C THR A 41 -4.17 -29.64 39.98
N THR A 42 -4.00 -30.76 39.31
CA THR A 42 -3.52 -32.02 39.93
C THR A 42 -1.99 -32.01 39.94
N THR A 43 -1.39 -31.89 41.13
CA THR A 43 0.05 -31.95 41.29
C THR A 43 0.48 -33.42 41.35
N SER A 44 1.15 -33.91 40.31
CA SER A 44 1.82 -35.22 40.29
C SER A 44 3.25 -35.08 40.78
N THR A 45 3.54 -35.64 41.91
CA THR A 45 4.90 -35.70 42.49
C THR A 45 5.66 -36.86 41.85
N THR A 46 6.60 -36.56 40.95
CA THR A 46 7.50 -37.55 40.35
C THR A 46 8.84 -37.55 41.13
N THR A 47 9.12 -38.62 41.79
CA THR A 47 10.42 -38.85 42.49
C THR A 47 11.48 -39.20 41.45
N THR A 48 12.44 -38.32 41.20
CA THR A 48 13.58 -38.57 40.31
C THR A 48 14.81 -38.98 41.10
N THR A 49 15.33 -40.14 40.77
CA THR A 49 16.65 -40.63 41.22
C THR A 49 17.75 -39.84 40.48
N PRO A 50 18.79 -39.36 41.15
CA PRO A 50 19.85 -38.62 40.45
C PRO A 50 20.77 -39.58 39.69
N THR A 51 20.71 -39.48 38.34
CA THR A 51 21.72 -40.11 37.47
C THR A 51 22.83 -39.10 37.23
N THR A 52 24.03 -39.40 37.68
CA THR A 52 25.23 -38.59 37.45
C THR A 52 25.65 -38.72 35.99
N THR A 53 25.29 -37.74 35.15
CA THR A 53 25.76 -37.67 33.77
C THR A 53 27.04 -36.84 33.73
N THR A 54 28.16 -37.44 33.38
CA THR A 54 29.41 -36.74 33.08
C THR A 54 29.27 -36.00 31.79
N THR A 55 29.10 -34.67 31.84
CA THR A 55 29.00 -33.80 30.68
C THR A 55 30.40 -33.54 30.12
N ALA A 56 30.66 -33.96 28.89
CA ALA A 56 31.85 -33.54 28.15
C ALA A 56 31.77 -32.02 27.86
N PRO A 57 32.87 -31.28 27.80
CA PRO A 57 32.85 -29.85 27.54
C PRO A 57 32.31 -29.59 26.11
N THR A 58 31.13 -29.02 26.01
CA THR A 58 30.59 -28.50 24.74
C THR A 58 31.35 -27.23 24.40
N THR A 59 32.19 -27.29 23.37
CA THR A 59 32.83 -26.10 22.80
C THR A 59 31.75 -25.30 22.12
N THR A 60 31.24 -24.28 22.80
CA THR A 60 30.33 -23.30 22.18
C THR A 60 31.15 -22.43 21.22
N THR A 61 31.13 -22.76 19.95
CA THR A 61 31.64 -21.85 18.90
C THR A 61 30.71 -20.65 18.89
N THR A 62 31.14 -19.56 19.49
CA THR A 62 30.46 -18.26 19.33
C THR A 62 30.63 -17.86 17.87
N LEU A 63 29.57 -18.00 17.06
CA LEU A 63 29.54 -17.46 15.71
C LEU A 63 29.66 -15.94 15.86
N GLU A 64 30.71 -15.38 15.27
CA GLU A 64 30.87 -13.93 15.16
C GLU A 64 29.61 -13.39 14.44
N PRO A 65 28.97 -12.30 14.93
CA PRO A 65 27.81 -11.76 14.25
C PRO A 65 28.17 -11.42 12.81
N PRO A 66 27.30 -11.70 11.83
CA PRO A 66 27.58 -11.42 10.43
C PRO A 66 27.91 -9.94 10.28
N VAL A 67 29.04 -9.66 9.62
CA VAL A 67 29.45 -8.27 9.30
C VAL A 67 28.40 -7.69 8.38
N GLU A 68 27.75 -6.61 8.81
CA GLU A 68 26.78 -5.89 7.99
C GLU A 68 27.46 -5.38 6.70
N PRO A 69 26.85 -5.54 5.51
CA PRO A 69 27.43 -5.09 4.27
C PRO A 69 27.57 -3.56 4.29
N ALA A 70 28.71 -3.07 3.85
CA ALA A 70 28.91 -1.64 3.68
C ALA A 70 28.09 -1.16 2.48
N MET A 71 26.97 -0.46 2.72
CA MET A 71 26.05 0.03 1.68
C MET A 71 26.59 1.35 1.06
N VAL A 72 27.80 1.30 0.45
CA VAL A 72 28.53 2.50 -0.03
C VAL A 72 27.85 3.13 -1.24
N VAL A 73 27.54 2.33 -2.26
CA VAL A 73 26.95 2.82 -3.50
C VAL A 73 25.50 3.26 -3.27
N ALA A 74 24.76 2.51 -2.44
CA ALA A 74 23.40 2.86 -2.04
C ALA A 74 23.37 4.18 -1.25
N ASN A 75 24.35 4.40 -0.36
CA ASN A 75 24.48 5.67 0.36
C ASN A 75 24.77 6.84 -0.59
N LEU A 76 25.62 6.66 -1.58
CA LEU A 76 25.88 7.69 -2.60
C LEU A 76 24.62 7.98 -3.44
N ALA A 77 23.87 6.96 -3.83
CA ALA A 77 22.61 7.14 -4.56
C ALA A 77 21.59 7.91 -3.72
N PHE A 78 21.48 7.61 -2.42
CA PHE A 78 20.65 8.37 -1.49
C PHE A 78 21.10 9.83 -1.39
N ASP A 79 22.40 10.10 -1.20
CA ASP A 79 22.94 11.45 -1.07
C ASP A 79 22.70 12.29 -2.34
N ASP A 80 22.74 11.68 -3.52
CA ASP A 80 22.41 12.34 -4.79
C ASP A 80 20.93 12.74 -4.86
N LEU A 81 20.03 11.86 -4.41
CA LEU A 81 18.60 12.16 -4.32
C LEU A 81 18.34 13.26 -3.28
N ALA A 82 18.95 13.18 -2.10
CA ALA A 82 18.76 14.13 -1.01
C ALA A 82 19.26 15.54 -1.34
N ARG A 83 20.34 15.66 -2.15
CA ARG A 83 20.79 16.98 -2.61
C ARG A 83 19.84 17.66 -3.60
N ALA A 84 19.05 16.86 -4.33
CA ALA A 84 18.18 17.37 -5.40
C ALA A 84 16.71 17.54 -4.96
N ASN A 85 16.33 17.04 -3.79
CA ASN A 85 14.95 16.99 -3.37
C ASN A 85 14.75 17.41 -1.91
N PRO A 86 13.60 18.02 -1.57
CA PRO A 86 13.30 18.52 -0.21
C PRO A 86 13.28 17.43 0.85
N ALA A 87 12.81 16.24 0.50
CA ALA A 87 12.83 15.09 1.40
C ALA A 87 12.99 13.78 0.63
N VAL A 88 13.75 12.87 1.22
CA VAL A 88 14.01 11.52 0.71
C VAL A 88 14.04 10.56 1.88
N THR A 89 13.36 9.41 1.76
CA THR A 89 13.53 8.28 2.67
C THR A 89 13.93 7.04 1.88
N MET A 90 14.72 6.15 2.49
CA MET A 90 15.17 4.92 1.85
C MET A 90 15.45 3.86 2.89
N THR A 91 14.92 2.65 2.67
CA THR A 91 15.16 1.47 3.50
C THR A 91 15.54 0.29 2.63
N VAL A 92 16.55 -0.47 3.07
CA VAL A 92 16.95 -1.74 2.46
C VAL A 92 16.89 -2.82 3.51
N VAL A 93 16.15 -3.88 3.20
CA VAL A 93 16.10 -5.11 4.00
C VAL A 93 16.88 -6.20 3.28
N ARG A 94 17.72 -6.93 4.00
CA ARG A 94 18.46 -8.10 3.51
C ARG A 94 18.28 -9.26 4.48
N ASP A 95 17.84 -10.42 3.98
CA ASP A 95 17.61 -11.63 4.80
C ASP A 95 16.77 -11.32 6.07
N GLY A 96 15.70 -10.52 5.91
CA GLY A 96 14.80 -10.12 6.99
C GLY A 96 15.36 -9.09 7.98
N ARG A 97 16.50 -8.44 7.68
CA ARG A 97 17.12 -7.41 8.53
C ARG A 97 17.29 -6.10 7.76
N ARG A 98 16.98 -4.99 8.39
CA ARG A 98 17.27 -3.67 7.83
C ARG A 98 18.80 -3.45 7.83
N VAL A 99 19.40 -3.33 6.64
CA VAL A 99 20.84 -3.08 6.43
C VAL A 99 21.13 -1.64 6.04
N LEU A 100 20.10 -0.89 5.67
CA LEU A 100 20.15 0.55 5.43
C LEU A 100 18.79 1.15 5.78
N SER A 101 18.79 2.23 6.57
CA SER A 101 17.63 3.10 6.80
C SER A 101 18.11 4.52 6.86
N ARG A 102 17.66 5.37 5.94
CA ARG A 102 18.09 6.77 5.81
C ARG A 102 16.94 7.68 5.47
N ALA A 103 17.03 8.90 5.97
CA ALA A 103 16.12 9.98 5.62
C ALA A 103 16.87 11.32 5.49
N SER A 104 16.25 12.23 4.77
CA SER A 104 16.66 13.64 4.65
C SER A 104 15.41 14.49 4.46
N GLY A 105 15.38 15.68 5.02
CA GLY A 105 14.27 16.61 4.98
C GLY A 105 13.53 16.66 6.31
N ALA A 106 12.31 17.22 6.29
CA ALA A 106 11.51 17.41 7.48
C ALA A 106 10.06 16.96 7.29
N THR A 107 9.41 16.60 8.37
CA THR A 107 7.98 16.35 8.49
C THR A 107 7.18 17.67 8.52
N ILE A 108 5.86 17.57 8.46
CA ILE A 108 4.98 18.75 8.45
C ILE A 108 5.14 19.60 9.73
N ASP A 109 5.36 18.97 10.88
CA ASP A 109 5.59 19.67 12.15
C ASP A 109 7.00 20.29 12.29
N GLY A 110 7.85 20.08 11.29
CA GLY A 110 9.21 20.64 11.21
C GLY A 110 10.27 19.83 11.94
N THR A 111 9.98 18.62 12.40
CA THR A 111 10.98 17.69 12.91
C THR A 111 11.77 17.06 11.75
N ASP A 112 12.98 16.60 12.02
CA ASP A 112 13.77 15.87 11.01
C ASP A 112 13.05 14.59 10.60
N ALA A 113 12.91 14.36 9.29
CA ALA A 113 12.33 13.14 8.77
C ALA A 113 13.21 11.92 9.10
N THR A 114 12.58 10.80 9.39
CA THR A 114 13.22 9.49 9.55
C THR A 114 12.74 8.53 8.45
N SER A 115 13.37 7.38 8.30
CA SER A 115 12.89 6.33 7.38
C SER A 115 11.51 5.77 7.78
N ASP A 116 11.13 6.00 9.04
CA ASP A 116 9.82 5.67 9.62
C ASP A 116 8.77 6.81 9.45
N SER A 117 9.16 7.96 8.90
CA SER A 117 8.22 9.05 8.61
C SER A 117 7.38 8.70 7.38
N PRO A 118 6.03 8.67 7.49
CA PRO A 118 5.16 8.30 6.39
C PRO A 118 5.23 9.31 5.24
N MET A 119 5.10 8.81 4.02
CA MET A 119 5.09 9.60 2.78
C MET A 119 4.04 9.06 1.82
N VAL A 120 3.54 9.93 0.93
CA VAL A 120 2.70 9.50 -0.20
C VAL A 120 3.51 8.57 -1.11
N VAL A 121 3.10 7.31 -1.22
CA VAL A 121 3.81 6.30 -2.02
C VAL A 121 3.22 6.13 -3.43
N ALA A 122 2.20 6.91 -3.77
CA ALA A 122 1.57 6.90 -5.09
C ALA A 122 1.23 5.45 -5.54
N SER A 123 1.57 5.05 -6.77
CA SER A 123 1.21 3.73 -7.31
C SER A 123 1.88 2.54 -6.62
N VAL A 124 2.84 2.72 -5.72
CA VAL A 124 3.29 1.64 -4.82
C VAL A 124 2.11 1.15 -3.95
N SER A 125 1.09 1.97 -3.71
CA SER A 125 -0.19 1.58 -3.12
C SER A 125 -0.80 0.33 -3.76
N LYS A 126 -0.56 0.11 -5.05
CA LYS A 126 -1.06 -1.09 -5.75
C LYS A 126 -0.45 -2.39 -5.23
N LEU A 127 0.81 -2.36 -4.78
CA LEU A 127 1.41 -3.52 -4.11
C LEU A 127 0.66 -3.86 -2.82
N LEU A 128 0.33 -2.84 -2.01
CA LEU A 128 -0.40 -3.03 -0.76
C LEU A 128 -1.80 -3.59 -1.04
N THR A 129 -2.51 -3.00 -2.00
CA THR A 129 -3.84 -3.48 -2.39
C THR A 129 -3.78 -4.92 -2.94
N ALA A 130 -2.79 -5.25 -3.78
CA ALA A 130 -2.61 -6.60 -4.30
C ALA A 130 -2.28 -7.61 -3.20
N LEU A 131 -1.44 -7.24 -2.23
CA LEU A 131 -1.14 -8.08 -1.06
C LEU A 131 -2.37 -8.32 -0.18
N MET A 132 -3.22 -7.31 0.04
CA MET A 132 -4.50 -7.53 0.75
C MET A 132 -5.38 -8.53 0.01
N ILE A 133 -5.53 -8.39 -1.30
CA ILE A 133 -6.28 -9.35 -2.13
C ILE A 133 -5.65 -10.75 -2.04
N ALA A 134 -4.33 -10.86 -2.08
CA ALA A 134 -3.64 -12.15 -1.94
C ALA A 134 -3.96 -12.83 -0.60
N ARG A 135 -3.88 -12.10 0.50
CA ARG A 135 -4.17 -12.64 1.83
C ARG A 135 -5.65 -12.96 2.06
N LEU A 136 -6.55 -12.18 1.47
CA LEU A 136 -7.98 -12.52 1.44
C LEU A 136 -8.24 -13.80 0.63
N ALA A 137 -7.52 -14.00 -0.47
CA ALA A 137 -7.61 -15.24 -1.25
C ALA A 137 -7.04 -16.44 -0.49
N GLU A 138 -5.88 -16.30 0.17
CA GLU A 138 -5.27 -17.34 0.99
C GLU A 138 -6.18 -17.75 2.16
N SER A 139 -6.90 -16.81 2.76
CA SER A 139 -7.88 -17.09 3.83
C SER A 139 -9.16 -17.76 3.35
N GLY A 140 -9.36 -17.87 2.03
CA GLY A 140 -10.58 -18.39 1.41
C GLY A 140 -11.75 -17.39 1.40
N ALA A 141 -11.55 -16.14 1.76
CA ALA A 141 -12.56 -15.09 1.70
C ALA A 141 -12.85 -14.63 0.26
N LEU A 142 -11.94 -14.93 -0.66
CA LEU A 142 -12.00 -14.53 -2.06
C LEU A 142 -11.39 -15.61 -2.97
N ASP A 143 -12.01 -15.83 -4.14
CA ASP A 143 -11.40 -16.52 -5.26
C ASP A 143 -11.16 -15.49 -6.38
N VAL A 144 -9.89 -15.26 -6.71
CA VAL A 144 -9.50 -14.24 -7.68
C VAL A 144 -9.95 -14.53 -9.11
N ASP A 145 -10.30 -15.77 -9.42
CA ASP A 145 -10.80 -16.19 -10.74
C ASP A 145 -12.33 -16.04 -10.88
N THR A 146 -13.01 -15.61 -9.80
CA THR A 146 -14.43 -15.30 -9.84
C THR A 146 -14.72 -13.88 -10.31
N PRO A 147 -15.90 -13.63 -10.91
CA PRO A 147 -16.34 -12.30 -11.27
C PRO A 147 -16.39 -11.34 -10.06
N VAL A 148 -16.02 -10.09 -10.32
CA VAL A 148 -16.15 -9.02 -9.31
C VAL A 148 -17.61 -8.85 -8.92
N PRO A 149 -17.96 -8.85 -7.64
CA PRO A 149 -19.36 -8.83 -7.16
C PRO A 149 -19.94 -7.39 -7.15
N TRP A 150 -19.92 -6.70 -8.28
CA TRP A 150 -20.32 -5.30 -8.44
C TRP A 150 -21.65 -4.96 -7.76
N ALA A 151 -22.66 -5.83 -7.97
CA ALA A 151 -23.99 -5.59 -7.44
C ALA A 151 -24.05 -5.59 -5.91
N THR A 152 -23.35 -6.52 -5.24
CA THR A 152 -23.28 -6.58 -3.78
C THR A 152 -22.38 -5.50 -3.19
N MET A 153 -21.41 -5.01 -3.96
CA MET A 153 -20.62 -3.82 -3.61
C MET A 153 -21.44 -2.52 -3.75
N GLY A 154 -22.65 -2.57 -4.34
CA GLY A 154 -23.46 -1.39 -4.59
C GLY A 154 -22.93 -0.50 -5.73
N ILE A 155 -22.08 -1.02 -6.62
CA ILE A 155 -21.46 -0.30 -7.71
C ILE A 155 -22.26 -0.56 -8.99
N PRO A 156 -22.95 0.45 -9.56
CA PRO A 156 -23.65 0.31 -10.84
C PRO A 156 -22.66 0.16 -11.98
N THR A 157 -22.94 -0.78 -12.89
CA THR A 157 -22.08 -1.07 -14.05
C THR A 157 -22.89 -1.37 -15.30
N HIS A 158 -22.27 -1.17 -16.46
CA HIS A 158 -22.78 -1.74 -17.71
C HIS A 158 -22.82 -3.28 -17.60
N PRO A 159 -23.82 -3.98 -18.18
CA PRO A 159 -23.96 -5.44 -18.05
C PRO A 159 -22.72 -6.25 -18.46
N ASP A 160 -21.93 -5.76 -19.39
CA ASP A 160 -20.74 -6.46 -19.89
C ASP A 160 -19.61 -6.57 -18.84
N TRP A 161 -19.70 -5.84 -17.72
CA TRP A 161 -18.79 -5.98 -16.58
C TRP A 161 -19.08 -7.21 -15.71
N ALA A 162 -20.25 -7.83 -15.86
CA ALA A 162 -20.66 -8.98 -15.03
C ALA A 162 -19.69 -10.19 -15.08
N GLY A 163 -18.94 -10.34 -16.17
CA GLY A 163 -17.96 -11.41 -16.34
C GLY A 163 -16.50 -11.01 -16.10
N VAL A 164 -16.23 -9.79 -15.66
CA VAL A 164 -14.87 -9.35 -15.35
C VAL A 164 -14.47 -9.91 -13.99
N THR A 165 -13.33 -10.64 -13.94
CA THR A 165 -12.84 -11.29 -12.74
C THR A 165 -11.92 -10.37 -11.91
N VAL A 166 -11.71 -10.72 -10.64
CA VAL A 166 -10.74 -10.04 -9.76
C VAL A 166 -9.32 -10.14 -10.34
N ARG A 167 -8.99 -11.29 -10.93
CA ARG A 167 -7.72 -11.49 -11.63
C ARG A 167 -7.52 -10.52 -12.80
N GLU A 168 -8.55 -10.29 -13.61
CA GLU A 168 -8.46 -9.32 -14.71
C GLU A 168 -8.21 -7.88 -14.21
N LEU A 169 -8.70 -7.53 -13.01
CA LEU A 169 -8.37 -6.24 -12.37
C LEU A 169 -6.90 -6.22 -11.89
N LEU A 170 -6.45 -7.27 -11.18
CA LEU A 170 -5.05 -7.40 -10.72
C LEU A 170 -4.06 -7.30 -11.89
N ASP A 171 -4.37 -7.96 -12.99
CA ASP A 171 -3.50 -8.08 -14.16
C ASP A 171 -3.59 -6.88 -15.12
N HIS A 172 -4.42 -5.90 -14.84
CA HIS A 172 -4.72 -4.81 -15.79
C HIS A 172 -5.23 -5.29 -17.16
N THR A 173 -5.97 -6.42 -17.20
CA THR A 173 -6.55 -6.99 -18.44
C THR A 173 -8.06 -6.86 -18.52
N SER A 174 -8.69 -6.19 -17.57
CA SER A 174 -10.17 -6.05 -17.46
C SER A 174 -10.83 -5.23 -18.56
N GLY A 175 -10.07 -4.46 -19.35
CA GLY A 175 -10.62 -3.45 -20.26
C GLY A 175 -11.04 -2.15 -19.55
N MET A 176 -10.56 -1.92 -18.33
CA MET A 176 -10.81 -0.67 -17.61
C MET A 176 -10.26 0.54 -18.38
N PRO A 177 -11.06 1.61 -18.59
CA PRO A 177 -10.60 2.78 -19.31
C PRO A 177 -9.38 3.44 -18.69
N VAL A 178 -8.48 3.94 -19.55
CA VAL A 178 -7.30 4.71 -19.15
C VAL A 178 -7.65 6.19 -19.09
N ALA A 179 -8.12 6.68 -17.97
CA ALA A 179 -8.54 8.07 -17.77
C ALA A 179 -7.47 8.86 -16.98
N ARG A 180 -6.29 9.09 -17.58
CA ARG A 180 -5.10 9.57 -16.85
C ARG A 180 -5.28 10.93 -16.19
N SER A 181 -5.77 11.94 -16.92
CA SER A 181 -5.90 13.31 -16.40
C SER A 181 -6.97 13.43 -15.32
N SER A 182 -8.13 12.79 -15.51
CA SER A 182 -9.27 12.88 -14.59
C SER A 182 -9.02 12.24 -13.21
N TRP A 183 -8.00 11.38 -13.08
CA TRP A 183 -7.63 10.79 -11.80
C TRP A 183 -7.08 11.79 -10.78
N PHE A 184 -6.62 12.95 -11.23
CA PHE A 184 -5.97 13.98 -10.41
C PHE A 184 -6.77 15.27 -10.31
N ASP A 185 -8.04 15.25 -10.71
CA ASP A 185 -8.89 16.43 -10.62
C ASP A 185 -9.43 16.68 -9.21
N GLY A 186 -9.40 15.66 -8.32
CA GLY A 186 -9.91 15.74 -6.95
C GLY A 186 -11.44 15.87 -6.87
N GLY A 187 -11.94 16.23 -5.70
CA GLY A 187 -13.33 16.62 -5.46
C GLY A 187 -14.36 15.52 -5.31
N ILE A 188 -14.07 14.29 -5.73
CA ILE A 188 -14.85 13.08 -5.45
C ILE A 188 -13.90 11.91 -5.18
N GLU A 189 -14.36 10.90 -4.47
CA GLU A 189 -13.57 9.72 -4.14
C GLU A 189 -13.68 8.62 -5.22
N CYS A 190 -12.86 7.57 -5.05
CA CYS A 190 -12.87 6.40 -5.91
C CYS A 190 -14.26 5.77 -6.03
N ILE A 191 -15.02 5.66 -4.92
CA ILE A 191 -16.37 5.06 -4.90
C ILE A 191 -17.36 5.83 -5.77
N GLU A 192 -17.22 7.14 -5.85
CA GLU A 192 -18.09 8.00 -6.66
C GLU A 192 -17.61 8.10 -8.12
N PHE A 193 -16.29 8.01 -8.33
CA PHE A 193 -15.67 8.15 -9.64
C PHE A 193 -15.75 6.87 -10.48
N LEU A 194 -15.58 5.69 -9.84
CA LEU A 194 -15.55 4.41 -10.53
C LEU A 194 -16.83 4.11 -11.35
N PRO A 195 -18.06 4.36 -10.86
CA PRO A 195 -19.28 4.17 -11.65
C PRO A 195 -19.29 4.93 -12.95
N LEU A 196 -18.68 6.11 -13.01
CA LEU A 196 -18.61 6.91 -14.24
C LEU A 196 -17.75 6.23 -15.35
N LEU A 197 -16.80 5.39 -14.94
CA LEU A 197 -15.99 4.58 -15.85
C LEU A 197 -16.73 3.31 -16.27
N LEU A 198 -17.52 2.74 -15.37
CA LEU A 198 -18.22 1.46 -15.54
C LEU A 198 -19.58 1.59 -16.20
N ASP A 199 -20.07 2.80 -16.46
CA ASP A 199 -21.33 3.08 -17.20
C ASP A 199 -21.29 2.61 -18.66
N ARG A 200 -20.09 2.38 -19.20
CA ARG A 200 -19.86 1.87 -20.55
C ARG A 200 -19.28 0.44 -20.47
N PRO A 201 -19.41 -0.35 -21.56
CA PRO A 201 -18.78 -1.67 -21.59
C PRO A 201 -17.26 -1.58 -21.42
N PRO A 202 -16.61 -2.67 -20.98
CA PRO A 202 -15.15 -2.78 -21.03
C PRO A 202 -14.63 -2.39 -22.43
N THR A 203 -13.46 -1.76 -22.47
CA THR A 203 -12.85 -1.36 -23.74
C THR A 203 -12.40 -2.59 -24.55
N ASP A 204 -12.10 -2.41 -25.81
CA ASP A 204 -11.53 -3.45 -26.70
C ASP A 204 -10.15 -3.93 -26.27
N THR A 205 -9.58 -3.35 -25.22
CA THR A 205 -8.33 -3.80 -24.59
C THR A 205 -8.53 -4.95 -23.60
N ARG A 206 -9.77 -5.38 -23.27
CA ARG A 206 -10.01 -6.52 -22.39
C ARG A 206 -9.26 -7.76 -22.88
N GLY A 207 -8.57 -8.44 -21.98
CA GLY A 207 -7.66 -9.55 -22.28
C GLY A 207 -6.25 -9.14 -22.70
N ARG A 208 -5.96 -7.83 -22.83
CA ARG A 208 -4.62 -7.29 -23.09
C ARG A 208 -4.21 -6.38 -21.95
N TRP A 209 -2.97 -6.47 -21.52
CA TRP A 209 -2.44 -5.61 -20.48
C TRP A 209 -2.60 -4.13 -20.85
N THR A 210 -3.34 -3.39 -20.05
CA THR A 210 -3.58 -1.95 -20.20
C THR A 210 -3.69 -1.32 -18.84
N TYR A 211 -2.63 -0.65 -18.41
CA TYR A 211 -2.55 -0.04 -17.09
C TYR A 211 -3.69 0.96 -16.85
N SER A 212 -4.47 0.74 -15.79
CA SER A 212 -5.53 1.68 -15.36
C SER A 212 -5.62 1.74 -13.84
N ASN A 213 -5.68 2.95 -13.30
CA ASN A 213 -5.95 3.17 -11.88
C ASN A 213 -7.33 2.64 -11.46
N GLY A 214 -8.30 2.60 -12.40
CA GLY A 214 -9.65 2.07 -12.13
C GLY A 214 -9.66 0.63 -11.65
N ASN A 215 -8.72 -0.20 -12.12
CA ASN A 215 -8.59 -1.57 -11.64
C ASN A 215 -8.32 -1.62 -10.13
N TYR A 216 -7.37 -0.85 -9.66
CA TYR A 216 -6.96 -0.85 -8.25
C TYR A 216 -7.84 0.03 -7.36
N CYS A 217 -8.52 1.04 -7.93
CA CYS A 217 -9.64 1.68 -7.27
C CYS A 217 -10.73 0.65 -6.94
N ALA A 218 -11.14 -0.18 -7.93
CA ALA A 218 -12.12 -1.26 -7.74
C ALA A 218 -11.65 -2.32 -6.72
N LEU A 219 -10.38 -2.74 -6.79
CA LEU A 219 -9.81 -3.70 -5.83
C LEU A 219 -9.80 -3.15 -4.39
N GLY A 220 -9.47 -1.87 -4.20
CA GLY A 220 -9.56 -1.24 -2.88
C GLY A 220 -10.97 -1.23 -2.31
N LEU A 221 -11.98 -0.94 -3.15
CA LEU A 221 -13.39 -1.03 -2.76
C LEU A 221 -13.83 -2.47 -2.47
N LEU A 222 -13.30 -3.45 -3.22
CA LEU A 222 -13.55 -4.87 -2.96
C LEU A 222 -12.98 -5.30 -1.60
N VAL A 223 -11.77 -4.85 -1.25
CA VAL A 223 -11.20 -5.07 0.09
C VAL A 223 -12.14 -4.54 1.17
N GLY A 224 -12.57 -3.28 1.07
CA GLY A 224 -13.53 -2.70 2.01
C GLY A 224 -14.85 -3.48 2.09
N HIS A 225 -15.37 -3.96 0.95
CA HIS A 225 -16.59 -4.77 0.89
C HIS A 225 -16.42 -6.13 1.62
N LEU A 226 -15.29 -6.79 1.44
CA LEU A 226 -15.04 -8.12 2.03
C LEU A 226 -14.72 -8.04 3.53
N THR A 227 -14.05 -6.99 3.96
CA THR A 227 -13.62 -6.80 5.36
C THR A 227 -14.61 -6.02 6.21
N TRP A 228 -15.50 -5.24 5.60
CA TRP A 228 -16.38 -4.27 6.26
C TRP A 228 -15.61 -3.16 7.00
N LEU A 229 -14.36 -2.93 6.60
CA LEU A 229 -13.47 -1.91 7.17
C LEU A 229 -13.17 -0.82 6.13
N PRO A 230 -12.90 0.42 6.55
CA PRO A 230 -12.18 1.39 5.72
C PRO A 230 -10.88 0.80 5.18
N LEU A 231 -10.41 1.30 4.04
CA LEU A 231 -9.27 0.69 3.33
C LEU A 231 -7.96 0.75 4.14
N ASP A 232 -7.74 1.81 4.89
CA ASP A 232 -6.60 1.98 5.80
C ASP A 232 -6.66 1.01 7.00
N GLU A 233 -7.83 0.88 7.65
CA GLU A 233 -8.04 -0.09 8.72
C GLU A 233 -7.88 -1.53 8.22
N ALA A 234 -8.36 -1.83 7.01
CA ALA A 234 -8.15 -3.13 6.39
C ALA A 234 -6.67 -3.38 6.10
N ALA A 235 -5.94 -2.38 5.58
CA ALA A 235 -4.50 -2.48 5.36
C ALA A 235 -3.74 -2.66 6.68
N GLN A 236 -4.09 -1.89 7.71
CA GLN A 236 -3.49 -2.03 9.04
C GLN A 236 -3.66 -3.47 9.56
N SER A 237 -4.90 -3.97 9.57
CA SER A 237 -5.23 -5.31 10.12
C SER A 237 -4.62 -6.46 9.31
N ILE A 238 -4.66 -6.37 7.97
CA ILE A 238 -4.24 -7.49 7.10
C ILE A 238 -2.73 -7.49 6.86
N LEU A 239 -2.12 -6.32 6.73
CA LEU A 239 -0.74 -6.19 6.28
C LEU A 239 0.22 -5.81 7.41
N PHE A 240 -0.11 -4.80 8.21
CA PHE A 240 0.84 -4.16 9.10
C PHE A 240 0.83 -4.70 10.54
N ASP A 241 -0.34 -5.03 11.10
CA ASP A 241 -0.43 -5.66 12.43
C ASP A 241 0.37 -6.98 12.51
N PRO A 242 0.32 -7.88 11.49
CA PRO A 242 1.08 -9.12 11.53
C PRO A 242 2.61 -8.95 11.59
N ILE A 243 3.12 -7.80 11.15
CA ILE A 243 4.55 -7.48 11.19
C ILE A 243 4.90 -6.47 12.30
N GLY A 244 3.91 -6.05 13.09
CA GLY A 244 4.10 -5.08 14.18
C GLY A 244 4.38 -3.66 13.71
N ALA A 245 4.06 -3.33 12.46
CA ALA A 245 4.22 -1.98 11.91
C ALA A 245 2.99 -1.12 12.22
N LEU A 246 3.21 0.18 12.39
CA LEU A 246 2.17 1.15 12.73
C LEU A 246 2.26 2.34 11.76
N GLY A 247 1.13 2.91 11.38
CA GLY A 247 1.15 4.23 10.76
C GLY A 247 0.80 4.30 9.29
N VAL A 248 0.10 3.30 8.74
CA VAL A 248 -0.53 3.44 7.43
C VAL A 248 -1.82 4.25 7.54
N HIS A 249 -2.00 5.21 6.65
CA HIS A 249 -3.26 5.96 6.49
C HIS A 249 -3.45 6.38 5.03
N LEU A 250 -4.57 7.01 4.73
CA LEU A 250 -4.91 7.39 3.36
C LEU A 250 -4.84 8.91 3.17
N THR A 251 -4.62 9.31 1.94
CA THR A 251 -4.68 10.73 1.54
C THR A 251 -6.07 11.35 1.73
N THR A 252 -7.14 10.53 1.77
CA THR A 252 -8.51 10.96 2.06
C THR A 252 -8.67 11.47 3.48
N ASP A 253 -7.86 10.96 4.42
CA ASP A 253 -7.89 11.36 5.84
C ASP A 253 -7.03 12.59 6.12
N GLY A 254 -6.39 13.13 5.08
CA GLY A 254 -5.45 14.23 5.17
C GLY A 254 -4.02 13.77 5.45
N GLN A 255 -3.19 14.71 5.88
CA GLN A 255 -1.82 14.44 6.31
C GLN A 255 -1.65 14.68 7.80
N LEU A 256 -0.89 13.82 8.45
CA LEU A 256 -0.55 13.95 9.86
C LEU A 256 0.68 14.86 10.04
N PRO A 257 0.87 15.50 11.22
CA PRO A 257 2.04 16.32 11.50
C PRO A 257 3.38 15.55 11.31
N THR A 258 3.37 14.25 11.55
CA THR A 258 4.53 13.34 11.43
C THR A 258 4.83 12.89 10.00
N ASP A 259 3.95 13.19 9.05
CA ASP A 259 4.18 12.85 7.65
C ASP A 259 5.21 13.79 7.03
N VAL A 260 5.92 13.33 6.02
CA VAL A 260 6.62 14.22 5.10
C VAL A 260 5.60 14.90 4.20
N GLY A 261 5.60 16.23 4.19
CA GLY A 261 4.58 17.03 3.54
C GLY A 261 4.47 16.81 2.02
N TYR A 262 3.25 16.54 1.55
CA TYR A 262 2.91 16.53 0.13
C TYR A 262 2.34 17.89 -0.28
N ARG A 263 3.09 18.65 -1.09
CA ARG A 263 2.85 20.07 -1.35
C ARG A 263 1.60 20.40 -2.18
N LEU A 264 1.13 19.47 -3.00
CA LEU A 264 0.08 19.76 -3.98
C LEU A 264 -1.34 19.52 -3.47
N GLY A 265 -1.48 19.15 -2.18
CA GLY A 265 -2.76 18.79 -1.58
C GLY A 265 -3.16 17.35 -1.86
N VAL A 266 -3.37 16.59 -0.79
CA VAL A 266 -3.67 15.16 -0.87
C VAL A 266 -5.08 14.88 -1.40
N GLU A 267 -5.99 15.85 -1.30
CA GLU A 267 -7.35 15.78 -1.85
C GLU A 267 -7.39 15.51 -3.36
N ARG A 268 -6.33 15.86 -4.08
CA ARG A 268 -6.20 15.58 -5.53
C ARG A 268 -6.05 14.10 -5.83
N LEU A 269 -5.70 13.30 -4.83
CA LEU A 269 -5.46 11.86 -4.96
C LEU A 269 -6.68 11.02 -4.57
N SER A 270 -7.77 11.62 -4.06
CA SER A 270 -8.95 10.94 -3.53
C SER A 270 -9.59 9.93 -4.50
N ARG A 271 -9.55 10.20 -5.81
CA ARG A 271 -10.08 9.28 -6.83
C ARG A 271 -9.28 7.98 -6.99
N LEU A 272 -8.03 7.96 -6.53
CA LEU A 272 -7.15 6.81 -6.75
C LEU A 272 -7.55 5.60 -5.87
N GLY A 273 -8.07 5.81 -4.66
CA GLY A 273 -8.38 4.72 -3.73
C GLY A 273 -7.19 3.76 -3.60
N GLY A 274 -7.40 2.46 -3.64
CA GLY A 274 -6.35 1.45 -3.59
C GLY A 274 -5.27 1.56 -4.67
N ALA A 275 -5.46 2.43 -5.67
CA ALA A 275 -4.48 2.65 -6.73
C ALA A 275 -3.34 3.62 -6.35
N GLY A 276 -3.51 4.47 -5.31
CA GLY A 276 -2.50 5.50 -5.10
C GLY A 276 -2.67 6.40 -3.88
N THR A 277 -3.49 6.06 -2.88
CA THR A 277 -3.81 6.93 -1.75
C THR A 277 -3.06 6.62 -0.46
N PHE A 278 -2.26 5.56 -0.40
CA PHE A 278 -1.56 5.22 0.83
C PHE A 278 -0.44 6.20 1.16
N ILE A 279 -0.38 6.56 2.44
CA ILE A 279 0.71 7.27 3.10
C ILE A 279 1.32 6.28 4.08
N VAL A 280 2.58 5.92 3.88
CA VAL A 280 3.27 4.86 4.62
C VAL A 280 4.78 5.07 4.58
N SER A 281 5.50 4.60 5.61
CA SER A 281 6.95 4.74 5.70
C SER A 281 7.69 3.77 4.77
N THR A 282 8.93 4.10 4.40
CA THR A 282 9.79 3.17 3.66
C THR A 282 10.22 1.98 4.51
N ASP A 283 10.29 2.14 5.82
CA ASP A 283 10.57 1.07 6.77
C ASP A 283 9.44 0.02 6.73
N ASP A 284 8.19 0.46 6.84
CA ASP A 284 7.03 -0.42 6.85
C ASP A 284 6.82 -1.11 5.48
N VAL A 285 7.00 -0.37 4.38
CA VAL A 285 6.93 -0.96 3.03
C VAL A 285 8.01 -2.03 2.85
N ALA A 286 9.25 -1.77 3.28
CA ALA A 286 10.34 -2.72 3.12
C ALA A 286 10.15 -3.97 3.98
N ASP A 287 9.73 -3.83 5.23
CA ASP A 287 9.47 -4.95 6.13
C ASP A 287 8.27 -5.78 5.66
N LEU A 288 7.20 -5.13 5.18
CA LEU A 288 6.04 -5.79 4.61
C LEU A 288 6.44 -6.65 3.41
N LEU A 289 7.18 -6.09 2.45
CA LEU A 289 7.60 -6.83 1.27
C LEU A 289 8.59 -7.95 1.59
N ALA A 290 9.43 -7.77 2.61
CA ALA A 290 10.32 -8.83 3.11
C ALA A 290 9.56 -9.98 3.81
N SER A 291 8.35 -9.72 4.28
CA SER A 291 7.45 -10.71 4.89
C SER A 291 6.58 -11.46 3.89
N ALA A 292 6.67 -11.14 2.59
CA ALA A 292 5.82 -11.73 1.56
C ALA A 292 5.97 -13.27 1.52
N THR A 293 4.84 -13.95 1.54
CA THR A 293 4.75 -15.41 1.53
C THR A 293 4.79 -15.98 0.11
N PRO A 294 5.04 -17.29 -0.08
CA PRO A 294 4.86 -17.93 -1.39
C PRO A 294 3.43 -17.78 -1.95
N ALA A 295 2.41 -17.75 -1.09
CA ALA A 295 1.01 -17.54 -1.51
C ALA A 295 0.79 -16.10 -2.00
N ASP A 296 1.34 -15.09 -1.32
CA ASP A 296 1.35 -13.72 -1.81
C ASP A 296 1.99 -13.65 -3.20
N LEU A 297 3.14 -14.32 -3.39
CA LEU A 297 3.88 -14.30 -4.66
C LEU A 297 3.11 -14.97 -5.81
N GLU A 298 2.25 -15.94 -5.52
CA GLU A 298 1.37 -16.57 -6.54
C GLU A 298 0.41 -15.54 -7.14
N VAL A 299 -0.16 -14.68 -6.29
CA VAL A 299 -1.06 -13.58 -6.73
C VAL A 299 -0.29 -12.41 -7.34
N LEU A 300 0.87 -12.05 -6.78
CA LEU A 300 1.68 -10.91 -7.22
C LEU A 300 2.45 -11.15 -8.53
N ARG A 301 2.49 -12.39 -9.05
CA ARG A 301 3.14 -12.72 -10.33
C ARG A 301 2.40 -12.23 -11.56
N PHE A 302 1.27 -11.56 -11.40
CA PHE A 302 0.50 -11.04 -12.52
C PHE A 302 1.00 -9.65 -12.97
N PRO A 303 0.77 -9.27 -14.25
CA PRO A 303 1.28 -8.03 -14.83
C PRO A 303 0.85 -6.72 -14.16
N GLY A 304 -0.07 -6.77 -13.20
CA GLY A 304 -0.45 -5.61 -12.37
C GLY A 304 0.66 -5.15 -11.43
N VAL A 305 1.55 -6.05 -11.07
CA VAL A 305 2.80 -5.80 -10.34
C VAL A 305 3.93 -5.86 -11.37
N LEU A 306 4.81 -4.88 -11.39
CA LEU A 306 5.93 -4.86 -12.31
C LEU A 306 6.87 -6.01 -11.99
N ILE A 307 7.09 -6.90 -12.96
CA ILE A 307 7.98 -8.05 -12.83
C ILE A 307 9.03 -7.95 -13.90
N ASP A 308 10.28 -8.14 -13.50
CA ASP A 308 11.37 -8.39 -14.44
C ASP A 308 12.12 -9.67 -14.05
N GLN A 309 13.13 -10.04 -14.83
CA GLN A 309 13.92 -11.26 -14.59
C GLN A 309 14.72 -11.25 -13.28
N TYR A 310 14.79 -10.12 -12.60
CA TYR A 310 15.59 -9.91 -11.37
C TYR A 310 14.74 -9.82 -10.13
N GLY A 311 13.48 -9.43 -10.28
CA GLY A 311 12.60 -9.25 -9.14
C GLY A 311 11.22 -8.77 -9.54
N TRP A 312 10.52 -8.26 -8.56
CA TRP A 312 9.19 -7.72 -8.70
C TRP A 312 9.01 -6.50 -7.79
N GLY A 313 8.09 -5.65 -8.13
CA GLY A 313 7.87 -4.44 -7.35
C GLY A 313 6.91 -3.48 -8.05
N HIS A 314 6.90 -2.25 -7.61
CA HIS A 314 6.17 -1.18 -8.25
C HIS A 314 6.87 0.16 -8.10
N THR A 315 6.70 1.01 -9.10
CA THR A 315 7.08 2.41 -9.01
C THR A 315 5.86 3.27 -8.70
N GLY A 316 6.04 4.36 -7.96
CA GLY A 316 5.01 5.34 -7.71
C GLY A 316 5.38 6.68 -8.33
N SER A 317 4.41 7.38 -8.95
CA SER A 317 4.66 8.72 -9.48
C SER A 317 3.35 9.50 -9.52
N VAL A 318 3.33 10.58 -8.76
CA VAL A 318 2.35 11.67 -8.82
C VAL A 318 3.13 12.98 -8.78
N ASP A 319 2.50 14.08 -9.17
CA ASP A 319 3.14 15.39 -9.06
C ASP A 319 3.52 15.65 -7.59
N GLY A 320 4.81 15.85 -7.33
CA GLY A 320 5.31 16.16 -5.99
C GLY A 320 5.64 14.97 -5.09
N ALA A 321 5.44 13.73 -5.53
CA ALA A 321 5.90 12.54 -4.82
C ALA A 321 6.19 11.38 -5.78
N VAL A 322 7.33 10.72 -5.58
CA VAL A 322 7.73 9.53 -6.34
C VAL A 322 8.24 8.45 -5.39
N ALA A 323 7.99 7.19 -5.73
CA ALA A 323 8.35 6.06 -4.89
C ALA A 323 8.89 4.90 -5.73
N CYS A 324 9.72 4.09 -5.10
CA CYS A 324 10.22 2.81 -5.58
C CYS A 324 10.05 1.78 -4.47
N ALA A 325 9.50 0.63 -4.79
CA ALA A 325 9.49 -0.53 -3.91
C ALA A 325 9.81 -1.76 -4.76
N TRP A 326 10.93 -2.45 -4.48
CA TRP A 326 11.43 -3.52 -5.31
C TRP A 326 11.99 -4.68 -4.48
N VAL A 327 11.64 -5.89 -4.88
CA VAL A 327 12.05 -7.14 -4.24
C VAL A 327 12.98 -7.90 -5.18
N LEU A 328 14.15 -8.26 -4.71
CA LEU A 328 15.20 -8.95 -5.46
C LEU A 328 15.46 -10.34 -4.87
N GLU A 329 16.07 -11.21 -5.68
CA GLU A 329 16.56 -12.53 -5.24
C GLU A 329 15.49 -13.38 -4.54
N GLY A 330 14.27 -13.36 -5.08
CA GLY A 330 13.18 -14.16 -4.53
C GLY A 330 12.72 -13.79 -3.11
N GLY A 331 12.88 -12.53 -2.72
CA GLY A 331 12.46 -12.03 -1.41
C GLY A 331 13.60 -11.74 -0.43
N ARG A 332 14.84 -12.12 -0.76
CA ARG A 332 15.97 -11.92 0.15
C ARG A 332 16.37 -10.46 0.33
N THR A 333 16.19 -9.64 -0.69
CA THR A 333 16.53 -8.22 -0.67
C THR A 333 15.32 -7.39 -1.07
N VAL A 334 14.98 -6.40 -0.27
CA VAL A 334 13.94 -5.40 -0.54
C VAL A 334 14.53 -4.01 -0.50
N VAL A 335 14.14 -3.19 -1.46
CA VAL A 335 14.50 -1.77 -1.54
C VAL A 335 13.21 -0.97 -1.56
N ALA A 336 13.04 -0.06 -0.60
CA ALA A 336 11.99 0.94 -0.59
C ALA A 336 12.61 2.34 -0.55
N ALA A 337 12.16 3.24 -1.43
CA ALA A 337 12.62 4.62 -1.43
C ALA A 337 11.47 5.54 -1.85
N THR A 338 11.35 6.70 -1.19
CA THR A 338 10.37 7.72 -1.52
C THR A 338 11.03 9.09 -1.56
N VAL A 339 10.62 9.91 -2.52
CA VAL A 339 11.13 11.25 -2.75
C VAL A 339 9.95 12.22 -2.80
N ALA A 340 9.95 13.24 -1.96
CA ALA A 340 8.99 14.34 -2.02
C ALA A 340 9.62 15.56 -2.70
N GLY A 341 8.80 16.33 -3.44
CA GLY A 341 9.18 17.58 -4.07
C GLY A 341 8.90 17.63 -5.58
N GLU A 342 9.25 18.73 -6.20
CA GLU A 342 9.06 18.96 -7.64
C GLU A 342 10.22 18.35 -8.47
N SER A 343 10.65 17.15 -8.13
CA SER A 343 11.72 16.51 -8.89
C SER A 343 11.23 16.15 -10.29
N PRO A 344 12.01 16.40 -11.33
CA PRO A 344 11.73 15.87 -12.66
C PRO A 344 11.89 14.35 -12.73
N ILE A 345 12.38 13.74 -11.64
CA ILE A 345 12.57 12.29 -11.57
C ILE A 345 11.21 11.60 -11.42
N THR A 346 11.02 10.52 -12.14
CA THR A 346 9.84 9.65 -12.02
C THR A 346 10.11 8.54 -11.01
N GLY A 347 9.07 7.81 -10.58
CA GLY A 347 9.23 6.61 -9.74
C GLY A 347 10.17 5.59 -10.40
N GLY A 348 10.08 5.39 -11.72
CA GLY A 348 11.05 4.58 -12.48
C GLY A 348 12.47 5.10 -12.33
N GLY A 349 12.69 6.40 -12.46
CA GLY A 349 14.02 7.00 -12.30
C GLY A 349 14.59 6.90 -10.88
N VAL A 350 13.75 6.81 -9.84
CA VAL A 350 14.21 6.48 -8.47
C VAL A 350 14.67 5.04 -8.41
N CYS A 351 13.85 4.09 -8.89
CA CYS A 351 14.23 2.68 -8.95
C CYS A 351 15.52 2.45 -9.74
N ASP A 352 15.67 3.09 -10.91
CA ASP A 352 16.86 2.98 -11.76
C ASP A 352 18.17 3.46 -11.06
N ARG A 353 18.04 4.26 -10.01
CA ARG A 353 19.18 4.72 -9.20
C ARG A 353 19.43 3.83 -7.99
N VAL A 354 18.37 3.56 -7.19
CA VAL A 354 18.57 2.89 -5.90
C VAL A 354 18.71 1.38 -6.02
N VAL A 355 17.98 0.73 -6.94
CA VAL A 355 18.01 -0.73 -7.08
C VAL A 355 19.38 -1.22 -7.58
N PRO A 356 19.99 -0.67 -8.66
CA PRO A 356 21.33 -1.08 -9.07
C PRO A 356 22.41 -0.76 -8.04
N ALA A 357 22.26 0.34 -7.30
CA ALA A 357 23.22 0.73 -6.26
C ALA A 357 23.23 -0.30 -5.12
N VAL A 358 22.07 -0.70 -4.63
CA VAL A 358 21.89 -1.75 -3.62
C VAL A 358 22.42 -3.10 -4.15
N ALA A 359 22.04 -3.46 -5.37
CA ALA A 359 22.49 -4.69 -5.99
C ALA A 359 24.01 -4.75 -6.12
N GLY A 360 24.65 -3.63 -6.46
CA GLY A 360 26.12 -3.48 -6.54
C GLY A 360 26.79 -3.72 -5.19
N ASP A 361 26.29 -3.09 -4.13
CA ASP A 361 26.82 -3.26 -2.77
C ASP A 361 26.65 -4.68 -2.22
N LEU A 362 25.58 -5.37 -2.60
CA LEU A 362 25.25 -6.72 -2.13
C LEU A 362 25.75 -7.84 -3.06
N GLY A 363 26.40 -7.49 -4.18
CA GLY A 363 26.85 -8.45 -5.19
C GLY A 363 25.71 -9.18 -5.89
N VAL A 364 24.52 -8.57 -5.96
CA VAL A 364 23.34 -9.10 -6.65
C VAL A 364 23.50 -8.88 -8.16
N ASN A 365 23.42 -9.93 -8.94
CA ASN A 365 23.52 -9.81 -10.39
C ASN A 365 22.15 -9.47 -10.98
N LEU A 366 21.96 -8.24 -11.42
CA LEU A 366 20.74 -7.80 -12.09
C LEU A 366 20.67 -8.21 -13.57
N GLY A 367 21.72 -8.84 -14.13
CA GLY A 367 21.79 -9.21 -15.54
C GLY A 367 21.70 -8.00 -16.48
N LYS A 368 21.34 -8.25 -17.74
CA LYS A 368 21.00 -7.15 -18.68
C LYS A 368 19.47 -6.99 -18.67
N PRO A 369 18.95 -5.76 -18.46
CA PRO A 369 17.51 -5.56 -18.55
C PRO A 369 17.00 -5.96 -19.93
N ASP A 370 16.05 -6.91 -19.94
CA ASP A 370 15.25 -7.15 -21.14
C ASP A 370 14.30 -5.96 -21.30
N ARG A 371 14.60 -5.10 -22.25
CA ARG A 371 13.80 -3.90 -22.53
C ARG A 371 12.61 -4.19 -23.46
N SER A 372 12.31 -5.44 -23.70
CA SER A 372 11.11 -5.83 -24.44
C SER A 372 9.89 -5.53 -23.55
N PRO A 373 8.95 -4.69 -23.98
CA PRO A 373 7.69 -4.55 -23.26
C PRO A 373 6.96 -5.90 -23.28
N PRO A 374 6.28 -6.26 -22.16
CA PRO A 374 5.47 -7.48 -22.10
C PRO A 374 4.33 -7.46 -23.12
#